data_a1ae01bf18a74c3e44a1d6fe944ef19d
#
_entry.id   a1ae01bf18a74c3e44a1d6fe944ef19d
#
_cell.length_a   1.000
_cell.length_b   1.000
_cell.length_c   1.000
_cell.angle_alpha   90.00
_cell.angle_beta   90.00
_cell.angle_gamma   90.00
#
_symmetry.space_group_name_H-M   'P 1'
#
loop_
_entity.id
_entity.type
_entity.pdbx_description
1 polymer ?
#
loop_
_entity_poly.entity_id
_entity_poly.type
_entity_poly.pdbx_seq_one_letter_code
_entity_poly.pdbx_strand_id
1 'polypeptide(L)'
;MRESFLLKFVQPYLDQDTGIPIPELSGKERYYAQYNGDYVFGDTAQEIIDKCGPNVKPQTYTFISATIYSNPVMIKRNPEYLDRLENLDRVERERLLLGSWYAREIASSYFQRQWCEIVDYAPVNVVARVRAWDFAATVPSESNRDPDYTAGVKISRDKMGIYYVEDVYRFRKLTDGVLKEVINTAKADGIDDCVVGIVRDTGSGGAAANMFFVRQLAEQGIAAKSTKMSGHSGKIQRFLPFAAMAEAGAVKIVRGDWNDQFLTELEAFNGGRSGHDDQVDATSDAFNMIAKSIQIPTFVIPDYSKPSVVQQLN
;
A
#
# COMPACT_ATOMS: atom_id res chain seq x y z
N MET A 1 -13.01 -9.25 7.56
CA MET A 1 -12.65 -10.03 6.36
C MET A 1 -13.44 -11.34 6.36
N ARG A 2 -14.24 -11.62 5.34
CA ARG A 2 -14.85 -12.97 5.21
C ARG A 2 -13.72 -13.92 4.85
N GLU A 3 -13.38 -14.85 5.75
CA GLU A 3 -12.51 -15.98 5.39
C GLU A 3 -13.04 -16.65 4.14
N SER A 4 -12.15 -16.93 3.19
CA SER A 4 -12.54 -17.66 1.98
C SER A 4 -13.16 -19.00 2.40
N PHE A 5 -14.33 -19.30 1.88
CA PHE A 5 -15.01 -20.59 2.13
C PHE A 5 -14.07 -21.79 1.94
N LEU A 6 -13.24 -21.76 0.91
CA LEU A 6 -12.26 -22.82 0.62
C LEU A 6 -11.20 -22.95 1.72
N LEU A 7 -10.80 -21.87 2.36
CA LEU A 7 -9.76 -21.92 3.39
C LEU A 7 -10.19 -22.80 4.58
N LYS A 8 -11.47 -22.80 4.96
CA LYS A 8 -11.99 -23.64 6.04
C LYS A 8 -11.76 -25.15 5.79
N PHE A 9 -11.81 -25.58 4.52
CA PHE A 9 -11.56 -26.98 4.14
C PHE A 9 -10.08 -27.33 4.07
N VAL A 10 -9.24 -26.36 3.72
CA VAL A 10 -7.80 -26.56 3.53
C VAL A 10 -7.01 -26.38 4.82
N GLN A 11 -7.44 -25.46 5.68
CA GLN A 11 -6.75 -25.11 6.93
C GLN A 11 -6.31 -26.31 7.79
N PRO A 12 -7.08 -27.41 7.95
CA PRO A 12 -6.65 -28.57 8.71
C PRO A 12 -5.48 -29.36 8.12
N TYR A 13 -5.09 -29.06 6.88
CA TYR A 13 -3.97 -29.66 6.17
C TYR A 13 -2.73 -28.76 6.13
N LEU A 14 -2.82 -27.58 6.73
CA LEU A 14 -1.77 -26.57 6.70
C LEU A 14 -1.05 -26.48 8.04
N ASP A 15 0.22 -26.19 7.98
CA ASP A 15 0.97 -25.67 9.12
C ASP A 15 0.36 -24.34 9.58
N GLN A 16 0.08 -24.21 10.87
CA GLN A 16 -0.72 -23.12 11.42
C GLN A 16 0.00 -21.78 11.40
N ASP A 17 1.34 -21.78 11.36
CA ASP A 17 2.15 -20.57 11.37
C ASP A 17 2.48 -20.09 9.95
N THR A 18 2.84 -21.02 9.07
CA THR A 18 3.32 -20.71 7.72
C THR A 18 2.26 -20.82 6.63
N GLY A 19 1.17 -21.56 6.90
CA GLY A 19 0.15 -21.88 5.90
C GLY A 19 0.63 -22.81 4.79
N ILE A 20 1.81 -23.42 4.95
CA ILE A 20 2.35 -24.39 3.99
C ILE A 20 1.66 -25.73 4.21
N PRO A 21 1.25 -26.42 3.12
CA PRO A 21 0.67 -27.76 3.25
C PRO A 21 1.62 -28.73 3.92
N ILE A 22 1.10 -29.47 4.91
CA ILE A 22 1.84 -30.53 5.60
C ILE A 22 1.81 -31.77 4.71
N PRO A 23 2.97 -32.26 4.18
CA PRO A 23 3.00 -33.34 3.20
C PRO A 23 2.33 -34.62 3.69
N GLU A 24 2.46 -34.95 4.98
CA GLU A 24 1.92 -36.16 5.61
C GLU A 24 0.39 -36.14 5.71
N LEU A 25 -0.23 -34.97 5.58
CA LEU A 25 -1.68 -34.80 5.60
C LEU A 25 -2.28 -34.74 4.18
N SER A 26 -1.45 -34.61 3.15
CA SER A 26 -1.91 -34.57 1.77
C SER A 26 -2.61 -35.87 1.38
N GLY A 27 -3.85 -35.79 0.89
CA GLY A 27 -4.66 -36.91 0.52
C GLY A 27 -5.39 -37.62 1.71
N LYS A 28 -5.16 -37.18 2.95
CA LYS A 28 -5.87 -37.73 4.10
C LYS A 28 -7.36 -37.35 4.04
N GLU A 29 -8.23 -38.33 4.21
CA GLU A 29 -9.67 -38.10 4.27
C GLU A 29 -10.07 -37.48 5.61
N ARG A 30 -10.96 -36.49 5.57
CA ARG A 30 -11.57 -35.84 6.73
C ARG A 30 -13.07 -35.70 6.51
N TYR A 31 -13.80 -35.32 7.55
CA TYR A 31 -15.25 -35.28 7.55
C TYR A 31 -15.76 -33.85 7.84
N TYR A 32 -16.92 -33.51 7.27
CA TYR A 32 -17.64 -32.30 7.57
C TYR A 32 -19.15 -32.50 7.48
N ALA A 33 -19.89 -31.60 8.11
CA ALA A 33 -21.32 -31.47 7.92
C ALA A 33 -21.77 -30.02 8.02
N GLN A 34 -22.89 -29.71 7.39
CA GLN A 34 -23.53 -28.40 7.59
C GLN A 34 -24.56 -28.57 8.74
N TYR A 35 -24.40 -27.77 9.80
CA TYR A 35 -25.25 -27.80 10.97
C TYR A 35 -25.55 -26.37 11.44
N ASN A 36 -26.83 -26.01 11.61
CA ASN A 36 -27.28 -24.66 12.00
C ASN A 36 -26.75 -23.50 11.12
N GLY A 37 -26.53 -23.77 9.84
CA GLY A 37 -26.02 -22.77 8.88
C GLY A 37 -24.49 -22.66 8.79
N ASP A 38 -23.76 -23.35 9.67
CA ASP A 38 -22.30 -23.39 9.70
C ASP A 38 -21.74 -24.75 9.29
N TYR A 39 -20.44 -24.77 8.93
CA TYR A 39 -19.71 -26.01 8.66
C TYR A 39 -18.98 -26.49 9.91
N VAL A 40 -19.22 -27.74 10.29
CA VAL A 40 -18.54 -28.43 11.38
C VAL A 40 -17.59 -29.47 10.78
N PHE A 41 -16.36 -29.48 11.24
CA PHE A 41 -15.26 -30.32 10.73
C PHE A 41 -14.80 -31.34 11.80
N GLY A 42 -14.32 -32.50 11.37
CA GLY A 42 -13.76 -33.52 12.22
C GLY A 42 -12.88 -34.49 11.47
N ASP A 43 -12.11 -35.30 12.23
CA ASP A 43 -11.23 -36.33 11.69
C ASP A 43 -11.95 -37.61 11.40
N THR A 44 -13.11 -37.85 12.05
CA THR A 44 -13.94 -39.03 11.87
C THR A 44 -15.42 -38.67 11.71
N ALA A 45 -16.18 -39.55 11.08
CA ALA A 45 -17.63 -39.39 10.98
C ALA A 45 -18.31 -39.38 12.36
N GLN A 46 -17.80 -40.18 13.31
CA GLN A 46 -18.33 -40.24 14.67
C GLN A 46 -18.17 -38.88 15.39
N GLU A 47 -17.04 -38.23 15.24
CA GLU A 47 -16.80 -36.90 15.83
C GLU A 47 -17.82 -35.84 15.34
N ILE A 48 -18.22 -35.92 14.07
CA ILE A 48 -19.27 -35.03 13.54
C ILE A 48 -20.64 -35.37 14.14
N ILE A 49 -20.96 -36.67 14.25
CA ILE A 49 -22.22 -37.11 14.85
C ILE A 49 -22.29 -36.69 16.32
N ASP A 50 -21.21 -36.83 17.06
CA ASP A 50 -21.13 -36.44 18.47
C ASP A 50 -21.34 -34.91 18.67
N LYS A 51 -20.80 -34.10 17.74
CA LYS A 51 -20.95 -32.65 17.78
C LYS A 51 -22.30 -32.11 17.29
N CYS A 52 -22.92 -32.79 16.30
CA CYS A 52 -24.08 -32.28 15.59
C CYS A 52 -25.37 -33.08 15.85
N GLY A 53 -25.25 -34.26 16.44
CA GLY A 53 -26.36 -35.20 16.73
C GLY A 53 -26.52 -36.32 15.70
N PRO A 54 -27.29 -37.39 16.05
CA PRO A 54 -27.33 -38.62 15.27
C PRO A 54 -28.04 -38.50 13.92
N ASN A 55 -28.76 -37.43 13.66
CA ASN A 55 -29.48 -37.21 12.41
C ASN A 55 -28.64 -36.55 11.32
N VAL A 56 -27.42 -36.14 11.62
CA VAL A 56 -26.51 -35.50 10.67
C VAL A 56 -25.80 -36.58 9.85
N LYS A 57 -25.65 -36.31 8.53
CA LYS A 57 -24.91 -37.22 7.63
C LYS A 57 -23.56 -36.58 7.31
N PRO A 58 -22.46 -37.03 7.94
CA PRO A 58 -21.12 -36.56 7.62
C PRO A 58 -20.76 -36.85 6.16
N GLN A 59 -20.11 -35.84 5.52
CA GLN A 59 -19.56 -35.97 4.18
C GLN A 59 -18.03 -35.98 4.27
N THR A 60 -17.39 -36.69 3.35
CA THR A 60 -15.93 -36.77 3.30
C THR A 60 -15.37 -35.68 2.37
N TYR A 61 -14.17 -35.25 2.66
CA TYR A 61 -13.37 -34.40 1.78
C TYR A 61 -11.89 -34.73 1.98
N THR A 62 -11.10 -34.38 0.98
CA THR A 62 -9.63 -34.45 1.05
C THR A 62 -9.00 -33.27 0.34
N PHE A 63 -7.81 -32.93 0.76
CA PHE A 63 -6.97 -31.93 0.11
C PHE A 63 -5.67 -32.61 -0.34
N ILE A 64 -5.33 -32.45 -1.62
CA ILE A 64 -4.09 -32.96 -2.20
C ILE A 64 -3.22 -31.75 -2.51
N SER A 65 -2.12 -31.60 -1.79
CA SER A 65 -1.14 -30.55 -2.05
C SER A 65 -0.28 -30.90 -3.27
N ALA A 66 0.00 -29.90 -4.10
CA ALA A 66 0.94 -30.02 -5.20
C ALA A 66 1.83 -28.78 -5.24
N THR A 67 3.13 -28.98 -5.25
CA THR A 67 4.13 -27.93 -5.43
C THR A 67 4.84 -28.13 -6.79
N ILE A 68 5.62 -27.16 -7.22
CA ILE A 68 6.45 -27.31 -8.43
C ILE A 68 7.38 -28.52 -8.32
N TYR A 69 7.88 -28.81 -7.11
CA TYR A 69 8.77 -29.95 -6.84
C TYR A 69 8.10 -31.30 -7.01
N SER A 70 6.76 -31.37 -6.90
CA SER A 70 5.99 -32.60 -7.16
C SER A 70 5.83 -32.90 -8.65
N ASN A 71 6.29 -31.99 -9.55
CA ASN A 71 6.24 -32.14 -10.99
C ASN A 71 7.65 -32.18 -11.64
N PRO A 72 8.39 -33.30 -11.50
CA PRO A 72 9.75 -33.42 -12.00
C PRO A 72 9.86 -33.29 -13.53
N VAL A 73 8.77 -33.63 -14.25
CA VAL A 73 8.74 -33.49 -15.72
C VAL A 73 8.77 -32.02 -16.13
N MET A 74 8.04 -31.17 -15.41
CA MET A 74 8.03 -29.73 -15.68
C MET A 74 9.38 -29.10 -15.38
N ILE A 75 9.98 -29.42 -14.24
CA ILE A 75 11.32 -28.92 -13.87
C ILE A 75 12.36 -29.32 -14.92
N LYS A 76 12.33 -30.60 -15.36
CA LYS A 76 13.27 -31.08 -16.38
C LYS A 76 13.09 -30.41 -17.74
N ARG A 77 11.85 -30.07 -18.12
CA ARG A 77 11.54 -29.46 -19.43
C ARG A 77 11.76 -27.94 -19.44
N ASN A 78 11.61 -27.29 -18.30
CA ASN A 78 11.71 -25.84 -18.19
C ASN A 78 12.38 -25.43 -16.86
N PRO A 79 13.71 -25.64 -16.72
CA PRO A 79 14.44 -25.27 -15.52
C PRO A 79 14.40 -23.76 -15.24
N GLU A 80 14.36 -22.91 -16.27
CA GLU A 80 14.27 -21.45 -16.12
C GLU A 80 12.98 -21.00 -15.43
N TYR A 81 11.94 -21.85 -15.42
CA TYR A 81 10.70 -21.54 -14.70
C TYR A 81 10.91 -21.63 -13.18
N LEU A 82 11.70 -22.59 -12.71
CA LEU A 82 12.06 -22.71 -11.30
C LEU A 82 12.92 -21.51 -10.87
N ASP A 83 13.93 -21.15 -11.66
CA ASP A 83 14.79 -19.98 -11.41
C ASP A 83 13.95 -18.70 -11.30
N ARG A 84 12.92 -18.55 -12.16
CA ARG A 84 11.99 -17.41 -12.08
C ARG A 84 11.18 -17.40 -10.80
N LEU A 85 10.68 -18.55 -10.35
CA LEU A 85 9.93 -18.66 -9.09
C LEU A 85 10.82 -18.36 -7.86
N GLU A 86 12.08 -18.78 -7.88
CA GLU A 86 13.04 -18.53 -6.81
C GLU A 86 13.43 -17.05 -6.72
N ASN A 87 13.43 -16.34 -7.84
CA ASN A 87 13.74 -14.91 -7.92
C ASN A 87 12.51 -13.98 -7.73
N LEU A 88 11.32 -14.52 -7.45
CA LEU A 88 10.16 -13.73 -7.06
C LEU A 88 10.38 -13.05 -5.71
N ASP A 89 9.62 -11.98 -5.46
CA ASP A 89 9.55 -11.42 -4.11
C ASP A 89 9.12 -12.49 -3.08
N ARG A 90 9.42 -12.24 -1.80
CA ARG A 90 9.22 -13.22 -0.73
C ARG A 90 7.79 -13.78 -0.71
N VAL A 91 6.79 -12.94 -0.87
CA VAL A 91 5.38 -13.33 -0.74
C VAL A 91 4.92 -14.15 -1.95
N GLU A 92 5.27 -13.73 -3.15
CA GLU A 92 4.97 -14.50 -4.37
C GLU A 92 5.70 -15.83 -4.39
N ARG A 93 6.93 -15.86 -3.90
CA ARG A 93 7.69 -17.10 -3.74
C ARG A 93 7.04 -18.04 -2.74
N GLU A 94 6.63 -17.56 -1.56
CA GLU A 94 5.90 -18.37 -0.57
C GLU A 94 4.60 -18.94 -1.14
N ARG A 95 3.85 -18.15 -1.92
CA ARG A 95 2.60 -18.61 -2.56
C ARG A 95 2.81 -19.59 -3.68
N LEU A 96 3.69 -19.27 -4.63
CA LEU A 96 3.81 -19.99 -5.90
C LEU A 96 4.82 -21.12 -5.83
N LEU A 97 5.91 -20.95 -5.08
CA LEU A 97 6.96 -21.96 -4.93
C LEU A 97 6.67 -22.91 -3.76
N LEU A 98 6.31 -22.37 -2.58
CA LEU A 98 6.09 -23.17 -1.38
C LEU A 98 4.61 -23.56 -1.19
N GLY A 99 3.69 -22.96 -1.94
CA GLY A 99 2.27 -23.27 -1.87
C GLY A 99 1.59 -22.80 -0.58
N SER A 100 2.13 -21.79 0.11
CA SER A 100 1.54 -21.24 1.32
C SER A 100 0.16 -20.63 1.06
N TRP A 101 -0.83 -21.07 1.80
CA TRP A 101 -2.21 -20.55 1.81
C TRP A 101 -2.35 -19.32 2.71
N TYR A 102 -1.39 -19.16 3.64
CA TYR A 102 -1.30 -17.99 4.52
C TYR A 102 -0.29 -16.96 4.01
N ALA A 103 0.47 -17.27 2.97
CA ALA A 103 1.22 -16.25 2.26
C ALA A 103 0.21 -15.26 1.68
N ARG A 104 -0.38 -14.53 2.59
CA ARG A 104 -0.86 -13.19 2.34
C ARG A 104 0.40 -12.39 2.15
N GLU A 105 0.38 -11.49 1.19
CA GLU A 105 1.11 -10.27 1.38
C GLU A 105 0.84 -9.90 2.83
N ILE A 106 1.82 -10.20 3.71
CA ILE A 106 1.77 -9.65 5.06
C ILE A 106 1.65 -8.18 4.76
N ALA A 107 0.55 -7.59 5.20
CA ALA A 107 0.29 -6.18 5.04
C ALA A 107 1.48 -5.30 5.48
N SER A 108 2.48 -5.83 6.09
CA SER A 108 3.71 -5.21 6.55
C SER A 108 4.94 -5.40 5.65
N SER A 109 4.83 -5.90 4.41
CA SER A 109 6.03 -6.10 3.59
C SER A 109 6.68 -4.79 3.14
N TYR A 110 5.90 -3.72 3.04
CA TYR A 110 6.38 -2.40 2.61
C TYR A 110 6.44 -1.37 3.72
N PHE A 111 5.60 -1.49 4.75
CA PHE A 111 5.53 -0.50 5.83
C PHE A 111 5.06 -1.15 7.15
N GLN A 112 5.63 -0.71 8.26
CA GLN A 112 5.22 -1.10 9.61
C GLN A 112 5.02 0.16 10.46
N ARG A 113 3.87 0.27 11.17
CA ARG A 113 3.57 1.44 12.01
C ARG A 113 4.60 1.71 13.09
N GLN A 114 5.27 0.67 13.58
CA GLN A 114 6.32 0.78 14.59
C GLN A 114 7.58 1.51 14.11
N TRP A 115 7.75 1.71 12.81
CA TRP A 115 8.86 2.51 12.26
C TRP A 115 8.66 4.01 12.48
N CYS A 116 7.43 4.45 12.75
CA CYS A 116 7.10 5.84 12.89
C CYS A 116 6.78 6.19 14.35
N GLU A 117 7.47 7.19 14.89
CA GLU A 117 7.14 7.79 16.16
C GLU A 117 5.91 8.71 16.02
N ILE A 118 4.96 8.60 16.97
CA ILE A 118 3.84 9.54 17.04
C ILE A 118 4.25 10.72 17.92
N VAL A 119 4.19 11.93 17.34
CA VAL A 119 4.55 13.19 18.01
C VAL A 119 3.32 14.09 18.13
N ASP A 120 3.33 15.01 19.07
CA ASP A 120 2.16 15.88 19.31
C ASP A 120 2.06 17.01 18.26
N TYR A 121 3.18 17.44 17.67
CA TYR A 121 3.23 18.49 16.64
C TYR A 121 4.48 18.37 15.77
N ALA A 122 4.39 18.91 14.55
CA ALA A 122 5.54 19.11 13.68
C ALA A 122 6.27 20.42 14.03
N PRO A 123 7.57 20.57 13.71
CA PRO A 123 8.28 21.84 13.89
C PRO A 123 7.64 22.99 13.10
N VAL A 124 7.63 24.17 13.67
CA VAL A 124 7.13 25.37 13.00
C VAL A 124 8.00 25.71 11.75
N ASN A 125 9.31 25.61 11.90
CA ASN A 125 10.27 25.94 10.85
C ASN A 125 10.62 24.68 10.03
N VAL A 126 9.89 24.45 8.95
CA VAL A 126 10.14 23.36 8.00
C VAL A 126 10.74 23.91 6.70
N VAL A 127 11.47 23.07 5.98
CA VAL A 127 12.10 23.42 4.69
C VAL A 127 11.08 23.38 3.55
N ALA A 128 10.13 22.46 3.63
CA ALA A 128 9.06 22.30 2.65
C ALA A 128 7.84 21.66 3.30
N ARG A 129 6.66 22.01 2.80
CA ARG A 129 5.38 21.41 3.18
C ARG A 129 4.53 21.20 1.94
N VAL A 130 3.97 20.03 1.79
CA VAL A 130 3.13 19.64 0.64
C VAL A 130 1.92 18.87 1.16
N ARG A 131 0.74 19.19 0.62
CA ARG A 131 -0.42 18.28 0.69
C ARG A 131 -0.69 17.74 -0.70
N ALA A 132 -0.46 16.47 -0.92
CA ALA A 132 -0.83 15.81 -2.18
C ALA A 132 -2.21 15.15 -2.07
N TRP A 133 -2.93 15.20 -3.17
CA TRP A 133 -4.29 14.65 -3.28
C TRP A 133 -4.34 13.54 -4.32
N ASP A 134 -4.91 12.40 -3.92
CA ASP A 134 -5.42 11.37 -4.82
C ASP A 134 -6.93 11.52 -4.96
N PHE A 135 -7.42 11.70 -6.20
CA PHE A 135 -8.80 12.06 -6.48
C PHE A 135 -9.61 10.86 -6.99
N ALA A 136 -10.66 10.49 -6.28
CA ALA A 136 -11.62 9.50 -6.77
C ALA A 136 -12.93 10.12 -7.29
N ALA A 137 -13.36 11.26 -6.76
CA ALA A 137 -14.60 11.96 -7.13
C ALA A 137 -15.84 11.04 -7.22
N THR A 138 -15.94 10.05 -6.34
CA THR A 138 -16.95 9.01 -6.32
C THR A 138 -17.73 9.02 -5.01
N VAL A 139 -18.96 8.51 -5.06
CA VAL A 139 -19.81 8.31 -3.88
C VAL A 139 -20.41 6.90 -3.91
N PRO A 140 -20.73 6.30 -2.74
CA PRO A 140 -21.40 5.01 -2.70
C PRO A 140 -22.69 4.98 -3.52
N SER A 141 -22.92 3.88 -4.24
CA SER A 141 -24.12 3.62 -5.03
C SER A 141 -24.59 2.18 -4.86
N GLU A 142 -25.75 1.83 -5.42
CA GLU A 142 -26.22 0.44 -5.37
C GLU A 142 -25.29 -0.53 -6.09
N SER A 143 -24.66 -0.09 -7.17
CA SER A 143 -23.73 -0.89 -7.97
C SER A 143 -22.30 -0.91 -7.41
N ASN A 144 -21.92 0.10 -6.64
CA ASN A 144 -20.60 0.18 -5.97
C ASN A 144 -20.77 0.76 -4.57
N ARG A 145 -20.87 -0.11 -3.57
CA ARG A 145 -21.09 0.27 -2.17
C ARG A 145 -19.84 0.79 -1.46
N ASP A 146 -18.67 0.47 -1.98
CA ASP A 146 -17.39 0.85 -1.39
C ASP A 146 -16.41 1.39 -2.46
N PRO A 147 -16.75 2.56 -3.08
CA PRO A 147 -15.87 3.19 -4.06
C PRO A 147 -14.63 3.79 -3.40
N ASP A 148 -13.62 4.11 -4.22
CA ASP A 148 -12.39 4.75 -3.76
C ASP A 148 -12.66 6.11 -3.11
N TYR A 149 -11.72 6.53 -2.24
CA TYR A 149 -11.79 7.81 -1.56
C TYR A 149 -10.94 8.86 -2.28
N THR A 150 -11.36 10.10 -2.16
CA THR A 150 -10.42 11.21 -2.31
C THR A 150 -9.63 11.34 -1.02
N ALA A 151 -8.31 11.21 -1.10
CA ALA A 151 -7.39 11.30 0.03
C ALA A 151 -6.38 12.43 -0.15
N GLY A 152 -6.15 13.21 0.91
CA GLY A 152 -5.16 14.28 0.96
C GLY A 152 -4.20 14.09 2.13
N VAL A 153 -2.91 13.93 1.85
CA VAL A 153 -1.88 13.72 2.88
C VAL A 153 -0.93 14.90 2.92
N LYS A 154 -0.81 15.51 4.09
CA LYS A 154 0.07 16.66 4.35
C LYS A 154 1.36 16.18 4.98
N ILE A 155 2.46 16.41 4.30
CA ILE A 155 3.81 16.09 4.76
C ILE A 155 4.67 17.35 4.78
N SER A 156 5.47 17.49 5.83
CA SER A 156 6.55 18.48 5.87
C SER A 156 7.90 17.82 6.12
N ARG A 157 8.98 18.58 5.86
CA ARG A 157 10.35 18.16 6.13
C ARG A 157 11.10 19.27 6.84
N ASP A 158 11.82 18.92 7.90
CA ASP A 158 12.68 19.85 8.62
C ASP A 158 14.10 19.93 8.03
N LYS A 159 14.93 20.80 8.61
CA LYS A 159 16.34 20.99 8.21
C LYS A 159 17.23 19.80 8.51
N MET A 160 16.81 18.95 9.45
CA MET A 160 17.54 17.72 9.82
C MET A 160 17.23 16.56 8.88
N GLY A 161 16.26 16.72 7.99
CA GLY A 161 15.86 15.68 7.05
C GLY A 161 14.76 14.77 7.57
N ILE A 162 14.16 15.08 8.72
CA ILE A 162 13.03 14.35 9.28
C ILE A 162 11.74 14.79 8.59
N TYR A 163 10.92 13.84 8.22
CA TYR A 163 9.60 14.04 7.62
C TYR A 163 8.51 13.92 8.68
N TYR A 164 7.49 14.75 8.56
CA TYR A 164 6.32 14.74 9.46
C TYR A 164 5.06 14.59 8.62
N VAL A 165 4.30 13.51 8.82
CA VAL A 165 2.93 13.44 8.33
C VAL A 165 2.09 14.27 9.30
N GLU A 166 1.67 15.46 8.87
CA GLU A 166 1.03 16.45 9.74
C GLU A 166 -0.47 16.26 9.83
N ASP A 167 -1.10 15.82 8.72
CA ASP A 167 -2.53 15.63 8.65
C ASP A 167 -2.92 14.74 7.47
N VAL A 168 -4.01 13.99 7.64
CA VAL A 168 -4.62 13.16 6.60
C VAL A 168 -6.11 13.42 6.56
N TYR A 169 -6.61 13.77 5.38
CA TYR A 169 -8.02 14.01 5.15
C TYR A 169 -8.55 13.09 4.05
N ARG A 170 -9.58 12.32 4.35
CA ARG A 170 -10.15 11.30 3.45
C ARG A 170 -11.68 11.40 3.44
N PHE A 171 -12.26 11.44 2.24
CA PHE A 171 -13.70 11.58 2.07
C PHE A 171 -14.20 11.03 0.72
N ARG A 172 -15.52 10.93 0.57
CA ARG A 172 -16.20 10.57 -0.66
C ARG A 172 -17.18 11.67 -1.04
N LYS A 173 -16.92 12.39 -2.13
CA LYS A 173 -17.78 13.44 -2.67
C LYS A 173 -17.69 13.44 -4.20
N LEU A 174 -18.70 14.00 -4.86
CA LEU A 174 -18.64 14.28 -6.29
C LEU A 174 -17.70 15.45 -6.58
N THR A 175 -17.31 15.61 -7.84
CA THR A 175 -16.27 16.55 -8.30
C THR A 175 -16.37 17.96 -7.69
N ASP A 176 -17.55 18.57 -7.68
CA ASP A 176 -17.73 19.91 -7.07
C ASP A 176 -17.49 19.93 -5.57
N GLY A 177 -17.90 18.85 -4.89
CA GLY A 177 -17.65 18.67 -3.47
C GLY A 177 -16.17 18.46 -3.18
N VAL A 178 -15.47 17.68 -4.02
CA VAL A 178 -14.01 17.48 -3.92
C VAL A 178 -13.29 18.81 -4.08
N LEU A 179 -13.61 19.60 -5.11
CA LEU A 179 -12.99 20.90 -5.35
C LEU A 179 -13.15 21.85 -4.14
N LYS A 180 -14.36 21.92 -3.58
CA LYS A 180 -14.63 22.75 -2.39
C LYS A 180 -13.79 22.32 -1.18
N GLU A 181 -13.70 21.02 -0.92
CA GLU A 181 -12.89 20.52 0.19
C GLU A 181 -11.40 20.80 -0.01
N VAL A 182 -10.87 20.60 -1.21
CA VAL A 182 -9.47 20.89 -1.53
C VAL A 182 -9.15 22.36 -1.33
N ILE A 183 -10.01 23.27 -1.80
CA ILE A 183 -9.85 24.73 -1.60
C ILE A 183 -9.90 25.08 -0.10
N ASN A 184 -10.87 24.56 0.63
CA ASN A 184 -11.02 24.84 2.07
C ASN A 184 -9.79 24.32 2.86
N THR A 185 -9.34 23.11 2.55
CA THR A 185 -8.18 22.51 3.18
C THR A 185 -6.90 23.30 2.84
N ALA A 186 -6.71 23.72 1.60
CA ALA A 186 -5.56 24.52 1.22
C ALA A 186 -5.52 25.89 1.93
N LYS A 187 -6.68 26.51 2.14
CA LYS A 187 -6.78 27.75 2.94
C LYS A 187 -6.46 27.52 4.40
N ALA A 188 -6.90 26.39 4.97
CA ALA A 188 -6.60 26.01 6.35
C ALA A 188 -5.11 25.63 6.55
N ASP A 189 -4.50 25.03 5.54
CA ASP A 189 -3.08 24.67 5.55
C ASP A 189 -2.13 25.88 5.42
N GLY A 190 -2.65 27.01 4.96
CA GLY A 190 -1.87 28.22 4.64
C GLY A 190 -1.41 28.20 3.17
N ILE A 191 -1.97 29.12 2.37
CA ILE A 191 -1.75 29.17 0.91
C ILE A 191 -0.27 29.36 0.56
N ASP A 192 0.46 30.12 1.36
CA ASP A 192 1.88 30.42 1.17
C ASP A 192 2.80 29.39 1.81
N ASP A 193 2.29 28.60 2.78
CA ASP A 193 3.07 27.68 3.60
C ASP A 193 3.03 26.24 3.11
N CYS A 194 1.99 25.85 2.36
CA CYS A 194 1.75 24.49 1.92
C CYS A 194 1.42 24.42 0.43
N VAL A 195 2.24 23.69 -0.33
CA VAL A 195 2.01 23.47 -1.76
C VAL A 195 0.96 22.38 -1.95
N VAL A 196 -0.04 22.63 -2.80
CA VAL A 196 -1.01 21.62 -3.20
C VAL A 196 -0.42 20.74 -4.30
N GLY A 197 -0.33 19.42 -4.03
CA GLY A 197 0.07 18.41 -5.00
C GLY A 197 -1.13 17.74 -5.65
N ILE A 198 -1.14 17.63 -6.97
CA ILE A 198 -2.17 16.93 -7.73
C ILE A 198 -1.53 15.80 -8.53
N VAL A 199 -2.00 14.57 -8.31
CA VAL A 199 -1.53 13.40 -9.08
C VAL A 199 -2.13 13.44 -10.47
N ARG A 200 -1.30 13.33 -11.50
CA ARG A 200 -1.76 13.28 -12.89
C ARG A 200 -2.00 11.82 -13.29
N ASP A 201 -3.26 11.44 -13.41
CA ASP A 201 -3.62 10.22 -14.13
C ASP A 201 -3.17 10.31 -15.60
N THR A 202 -2.61 9.21 -16.13
CA THR A 202 -2.04 9.15 -17.49
C THR A 202 -3.12 8.98 -18.58
N GLY A 203 -4.37 8.74 -18.21
CA GLY A 203 -5.51 8.68 -19.15
C GLY A 203 -5.90 10.06 -19.69
N SER A 204 -6.41 10.12 -20.93
CA SER A 204 -6.85 11.38 -21.56
C SER A 204 -7.92 12.11 -20.74
N GLY A 205 -8.82 11.39 -20.08
CA GLY A 205 -9.84 11.94 -19.18
C GLY A 205 -9.23 12.51 -17.90
N GLY A 206 -8.25 11.82 -17.31
CA GLY A 206 -7.55 12.26 -16.10
C GLY A 206 -6.73 13.54 -16.31
N ALA A 207 -6.10 13.71 -17.47
CA ALA A 207 -5.37 14.94 -17.80
C ALA A 207 -6.27 16.17 -17.84
N ALA A 208 -7.45 16.07 -18.44
CA ALA A 208 -8.43 17.14 -18.51
C ALA A 208 -8.98 17.51 -17.12
N ALA A 209 -9.33 16.50 -16.31
CA ALA A 209 -9.79 16.73 -14.94
C ALA A 209 -8.72 17.44 -14.09
N ASN A 210 -7.46 17.00 -14.18
CA ASN A 210 -6.35 17.63 -13.47
C ASN A 210 -6.12 19.08 -13.88
N MET A 211 -6.20 19.40 -15.17
CA MET A 211 -6.10 20.78 -15.63
C MET A 211 -7.25 21.66 -15.10
N PHE A 212 -8.46 21.09 -15.00
CA PHE A 212 -9.59 21.77 -14.39
C PHE A 212 -9.31 22.12 -12.92
N PHE A 213 -8.86 21.14 -12.11
CA PHE A 213 -8.52 21.38 -10.70
C PHE A 213 -7.39 22.40 -10.55
N VAL A 214 -6.29 22.28 -11.31
CA VAL A 214 -5.17 23.24 -11.27
C VAL A 214 -5.65 24.66 -11.58
N ARG A 215 -6.49 24.83 -12.60
CA ARG A 215 -7.04 26.12 -12.98
C ARG A 215 -7.92 26.71 -11.88
N GLN A 216 -8.84 25.90 -11.32
CA GLN A 216 -9.74 26.34 -10.26
C GLN A 216 -9.00 26.74 -8.99
N LEU A 217 -7.92 26.04 -8.64
CA LEU A 217 -7.05 26.40 -7.53
C LEU A 217 -6.30 27.71 -7.80
N ALA A 218 -5.77 27.88 -9.01
CA ALA A 218 -5.07 29.10 -9.42
C ALA A 218 -5.99 30.33 -9.36
N GLU A 219 -7.27 30.20 -9.76
CA GLU A 219 -8.29 31.26 -9.64
C GLU A 219 -8.54 31.68 -8.18
N GLN A 220 -8.23 30.82 -7.21
CA GLN A 220 -8.28 31.10 -5.76
C GLN A 220 -6.92 31.56 -5.18
N GLY A 221 -5.91 31.77 -6.02
CA GLY A 221 -4.55 32.13 -5.57
C GLY A 221 -3.77 30.96 -4.96
N ILE A 222 -4.23 29.72 -5.12
CA ILE A 222 -3.59 28.54 -4.54
C ILE A 222 -2.60 27.94 -5.55
N ALA A 223 -1.32 27.86 -5.15
CA ALA A 223 -0.29 27.23 -5.96
C ALA A 223 -0.43 25.69 -5.97
N ALA A 224 -0.73 25.12 -7.13
CA ALA A 224 -0.82 23.67 -7.31
C ALA A 224 0.29 23.14 -8.23
N LYS A 225 0.93 22.04 -7.84
CA LYS A 225 1.92 21.33 -8.66
C LYS A 225 1.34 19.97 -9.07
N SER A 226 1.47 19.63 -10.35
CA SER A 226 1.03 18.33 -10.86
C SER A 226 2.21 17.38 -11.04
N THR A 227 2.09 16.16 -10.53
CA THR A 227 3.08 15.09 -10.72
C THR A 227 2.54 14.05 -11.71
N LYS A 228 3.44 13.41 -12.48
CA LYS A 228 3.06 12.33 -13.40
C LYS A 228 2.93 11.02 -12.61
N MET A 229 1.83 10.33 -12.82
CA MET A 229 1.61 8.97 -12.32
C MET A 229 2.41 7.96 -13.18
N SER A 230 3.12 7.04 -12.54
CA SER A 230 3.65 5.84 -13.19
C SER A 230 2.58 4.75 -13.15
N GLY A 231 2.51 3.84 -14.15
CA GLY A 231 1.51 2.76 -14.18
C GLY A 231 1.54 1.82 -12.95
N HIS A 232 0.70 0.78 -12.93
CA HIS A 232 0.48 -0.11 -11.76
C HIS A 232 1.76 -0.64 -11.10
N SER A 233 2.76 -1.06 -11.88
CA SER A 233 4.08 -1.45 -11.37
C SER A 233 4.84 -0.30 -10.70
N GLY A 234 4.43 0.94 -10.93
CA GLY A 234 5.02 2.12 -10.33
C GLY A 234 4.48 2.49 -8.94
N LYS A 235 3.36 1.93 -8.47
CA LYS A 235 2.80 2.26 -7.14
C LYS A 235 3.78 1.86 -6.02
N ILE A 236 4.26 0.62 -6.04
CA ILE A 236 5.28 0.13 -5.09
C ILE A 236 6.54 1.01 -5.17
N GLN A 237 7.06 1.23 -6.38
CA GLN A 237 8.28 2.05 -6.56
C GLN A 237 8.12 3.48 -6.08
N ARG A 238 6.92 4.06 -6.14
CA ARG A 238 6.63 5.40 -5.60
C ARG A 238 6.58 5.41 -4.07
N PHE A 239 6.07 4.33 -3.46
CA PHE A 239 5.91 4.21 -2.02
C PHE A 239 7.21 3.83 -1.29
N LEU A 240 8.06 3.01 -1.91
CA LEU A 240 9.31 2.53 -1.30
C LEU A 240 10.21 3.63 -0.73
N PRO A 241 10.40 4.81 -1.35
CA PRO A 241 11.22 5.86 -0.76
C PRO A 241 10.68 6.39 0.58
N PHE A 242 9.36 6.53 0.72
CA PHE A 242 8.72 6.88 1.99
C PHE A 242 8.90 5.78 3.03
N ALA A 243 8.64 4.54 2.63
CA ALA A 243 8.78 3.38 3.50
C ALA A 243 10.23 3.20 4.02
N ALA A 244 11.22 3.37 3.14
CA ALA A 244 12.63 3.30 3.53
C ALA A 244 13.02 4.41 4.54
N MET A 245 12.49 5.62 4.37
CA MET A 245 12.72 6.71 5.34
C MET A 245 11.99 6.44 6.67
N ALA A 246 10.82 5.81 6.63
CA ALA A 246 10.11 5.37 7.84
C ALA A 246 10.90 4.28 8.59
N GLU A 247 11.38 3.26 7.89
CA GLU A 247 12.23 2.19 8.46
C GLU A 247 13.52 2.75 9.07
N ALA A 248 14.10 3.77 8.46
CA ALA A 248 15.26 4.48 9.01
C ALA A 248 14.93 5.39 10.21
N GLY A 249 13.68 5.45 10.68
CA GLY A 249 13.24 6.30 11.78
C GLY A 249 13.17 7.79 11.45
N ALA A 250 13.22 8.15 10.18
CA ALA A 250 13.21 9.53 9.71
C ALA A 250 11.81 10.05 9.32
N VAL A 251 10.74 9.29 9.65
CA VAL A 251 9.35 9.71 9.48
C VAL A 251 8.66 9.72 10.83
N LYS A 252 7.98 10.82 11.14
CA LYS A 252 7.15 10.99 12.32
C LYS A 252 5.70 11.26 11.91
N ILE A 253 4.77 10.82 12.74
CA ILE A 253 3.33 11.00 12.53
C ILE A 253 2.80 11.95 13.59
N VAL A 254 2.18 13.05 13.18
CA VAL A 254 1.52 13.95 14.12
C VAL A 254 0.24 13.29 14.65
N ARG A 255 0.01 13.38 15.96
CA ARG A 255 -1.15 12.81 16.64
C ARG A 255 -2.45 13.38 16.10
N GLY A 256 -3.36 12.51 15.68
CA GLY A 256 -4.70 12.87 15.20
C GLY A 256 -5.62 11.65 15.16
N ASP A 257 -6.93 11.89 15.08
CA ASP A 257 -7.95 10.84 15.02
C ASP A 257 -7.84 9.97 13.75
N TRP A 258 -7.14 10.46 12.72
CA TRP A 258 -6.87 9.79 11.47
C TRP A 258 -5.75 8.74 11.54
N ASN A 259 -4.93 8.75 12.60
CA ASN A 259 -3.69 7.94 12.69
C ASN A 259 -3.93 6.44 12.48
N ASP A 260 -4.90 5.86 13.20
CA ASP A 260 -5.12 4.40 13.13
C ASP A 260 -5.58 3.96 11.73
N GLN A 261 -6.51 4.70 11.13
CA GLN A 261 -7.02 4.39 9.80
C GLN A 261 -5.91 4.54 8.74
N PHE A 262 -5.12 5.59 8.82
CA PHE A 262 -3.99 5.86 7.93
C PHE A 262 -2.94 4.76 8.02
N LEU A 263 -2.45 4.48 9.23
CA LEU A 263 -1.42 3.47 9.46
C LEU A 263 -1.89 2.07 9.05
N THR A 264 -3.18 1.75 9.29
CA THR A 264 -3.77 0.47 8.87
C THR A 264 -3.77 0.33 7.34
N GLU A 265 -4.06 1.39 6.58
CA GLU A 265 -4.03 1.35 5.12
C GLU A 265 -2.60 1.21 4.60
N LEU A 266 -1.62 1.93 5.17
CA LEU A 266 -0.21 1.79 4.81
C LEU A 266 0.33 0.37 5.08
N GLU A 267 -0.03 -0.22 6.23
CA GLU A 267 0.33 -1.61 6.57
C GLU A 267 -0.37 -2.63 5.67
N ALA A 268 -1.60 -2.33 5.21
CA ALA A 268 -2.35 -3.20 4.32
C ALA A 268 -1.92 -3.09 2.84
N PHE A 269 -1.05 -2.13 2.51
CA PHE A 269 -0.64 -1.88 1.13
C PHE A 269 0.12 -3.07 0.55
N ASN A 270 -0.32 -3.51 -0.63
CA ASN A 270 0.18 -4.68 -1.33
C ASN A 270 0.44 -4.41 -2.83
N GLY A 271 0.73 -3.16 -3.17
CA GLY A 271 0.96 -2.73 -4.54
C GLY A 271 -0.32 -2.39 -5.32
N GLY A 272 -1.44 -2.20 -4.63
CA GLY A 272 -2.73 -1.84 -5.24
C GLY A 272 -3.45 -3.05 -5.85
N ARG A 273 -3.18 -4.27 -5.37
CA ARG A 273 -3.83 -5.50 -5.84
C ARG A 273 -5.17 -5.76 -5.16
N SER A 274 -5.36 -5.25 -3.96
CA SER A 274 -6.61 -5.39 -3.20
C SER A 274 -6.73 -4.33 -2.11
N GLY A 275 -7.95 -3.90 -1.82
CA GLY A 275 -8.23 -2.87 -0.81
C GLY A 275 -8.05 -1.45 -1.32
N HIS A 276 -8.31 -0.48 -0.44
CA HIS A 276 -8.08 0.93 -0.72
C HIS A 276 -6.59 1.26 -0.54
N ASP A 277 -6.04 2.05 -1.45
CA ASP A 277 -4.66 2.53 -1.43
C ASP A 277 -4.55 4.05 -1.69
N ASP A 278 -5.68 4.76 -1.58
CA ASP A 278 -5.80 6.19 -1.84
C ASP A 278 -4.86 7.02 -0.95
N GLN A 279 -4.76 6.68 0.34
CA GLN A 279 -3.85 7.35 1.28
C GLN A 279 -2.38 7.00 1.01
N VAL A 280 -2.10 5.79 0.54
CA VAL A 280 -0.74 5.37 0.15
C VAL A 280 -0.27 6.14 -1.08
N ASP A 281 -1.14 6.31 -2.08
CA ASP A 281 -0.83 7.07 -3.29
C ASP A 281 -0.61 8.55 -2.96
N ALA A 282 -1.49 9.17 -2.19
CA ALA A 282 -1.32 10.55 -1.72
C ALA A 282 -0.04 10.74 -0.88
N THR A 283 0.30 9.78 0.01
CA THR A 283 1.54 9.79 0.80
C THR A 283 2.77 9.74 -0.08
N SER A 284 2.77 8.81 -1.05
CA SER A 284 3.87 8.64 -2.00
C SER A 284 4.15 9.92 -2.77
N ASP A 285 3.09 10.59 -3.22
CA ASP A 285 3.23 11.79 -4.03
C ASP A 285 3.65 13.00 -3.19
N ALA A 286 3.08 13.20 -1.99
CA ALA A 286 3.52 14.26 -1.07
C ALA A 286 5.01 14.11 -0.72
N PHE A 287 5.42 12.93 -0.35
CA PHE A 287 6.82 12.63 -0.04
C PHE A 287 7.76 12.88 -1.22
N ASN A 288 7.44 12.33 -2.39
CA ASN A 288 8.27 12.44 -3.58
C ASN A 288 8.36 13.90 -4.10
N MET A 289 7.29 14.68 -3.91
CA MET A 289 7.31 16.12 -4.24
C MET A 289 8.30 16.89 -3.35
N ILE A 290 8.33 16.61 -2.05
CA ILE A 290 9.28 17.21 -1.11
C ILE A 290 10.70 16.75 -1.43
N ALA A 291 10.92 15.46 -1.63
CA ALA A 291 12.23 14.90 -1.91
C ALA A 291 12.85 15.48 -3.20
N LYS A 292 12.05 15.71 -4.25
CA LYS A 292 12.50 16.31 -5.51
C LYS A 292 12.72 17.84 -5.43
N SER A 293 12.06 18.52 -4.49
CA SER A 293 12.21 19.99 -4.36
C SER A 293 13.55 20.39 -3.72
N ILE A 294 14.25 19.44 -3.12
CA ILE A 294 15.55 19.67 -2.52
C ILE A 294 16.61 19.38 -3.57
N GLN A 295 17.05 20.43 -4.26
CA GLN A 295 18.28 20.36 -5.03
C GLN A 295 19.43 20.21 -4.03
N ILE A 296 20.07 19.04 -4.01
CA ILE A 296 21.38 18.88 -3.37
C ILE A 296 22.28 19.87 -4.10
N PRO A 297 22.88 20.87 -3.42
CA PRO A 297 23.82 21.73 -4.09
C PRO A 297 24.91 20.84 -4.70
N THR A 298 25.01 20.86 -6.02
CA THR A 298 26.08 20.17 -6.73
C THR A 298 27.36 20.81 -6.23
N PHE A 299 28.13 20.09 -5.43
CA PHE A 299 29.49 20.52 -5.09
C PHE A 299 30.26 20.52 -6.40
N VAL A 300 30.44 21.73 -6.96
CA VAL A 300 31.39 21.92 -8.04
C VAL A 300 32.76 21.84 -7.37
N ILE A 301 33.43 20.68 -7.53
CA ILE A 301 34.83 20.58 -7.14
C ILE A 301 35.58 21.60 -7.98
N PRO A 302 36.21 22.62 -7.37
CA PRO A 302 36.99 23.58 -8.12
C PRO A 302 38.03 22.83 -8.94
N ASP A 303 38.07 23.11 -10.25
CA ASP A 303 39.09 22.53 -11.12
C ASP A 303 40.42 23.24 -10.86
N TYR A 304 41.22 22.70 -9.96
CA TYR A 304 42.55 23.19 -9.61
C TYR A 304 43.57 22.99 -10.73
N SER A 305 43.22 22.35 -11.86
CA SER A 305 44.12 22.22 -13.02
C SER A 305 44.22 23.50 -13.86
N LYS A 306 43.31 24.47 -13.66
CA LYS A 306 43.35 25.78 -14.32
C LYS A 306 44.11 26.78 -13.48
N PRO A 307 45.12 27.50 -14.05
CA PRO A 307 45.85 28.51 -13.32
C PRO A 307 44.89 29.63 -12.86
N SER A 308 45.03 30.06 -11.62
CA SER A 308 44.24 31.13 -11.05
C SER A 308 44.45 32.43 -11.82
N VAL A 309 43.36 33.18 -12.01
CA VAL A 309 43.36 34.50 -12.77
C VAL A 309 44.38 35.50 -12.19
N VAL A 310 44.94 35.29 -11.01
CA VAL A 310 45.96 36.14 -10.37
C VAL A 310 47.34 36.03 -11.03
N GLN A 311 47.62 35.03 -11.87
CA GLN A 311 48.90 34.87 -12.58
C GLN A 311 48.96 35.53 -13.96
N GLN A 312 47.90 36.21 -14.37
CA GLN A 312 47.86 36.92 -15.69
C GLN A 312 48.08 38.46 -15.63
N LEU A 313 48.47 38.95 -14.46
CA LEU A 313 48.74 40.41 -14.27
C LEU A 313 50.19 40.71 -13.85
N ASN A 314 51.16 39.98 -14.41
CA ASN A 314 52.58 40.37 -14.38
C ASN A 314 53.18 40.32 -15.78
#